data_258e268f750c88218eb9386e3f3c8e8e
#
_entry.id   258e268f750c88218eb9386e3f3c8e8e
#
_cell.length_a   1.000
_cell.length_b   1.000
_cell.length_c   1.000
_cell.angle_alpha   90.00
_cell.angle_beta   90.00
_cell.angle_gamma   90.00
#
_symmetry.space_group_name_H-M   'P 1'
#
loop_
_entity.id
_entity.type
_entity.pdbx_description
1 polymer ?
#
loop_
_entity_poly.entity_id
_entity_poly.type
_entity_poly.pdbx_seq_one_letter_code
_entity_poly.pdbx_strand_id
1 'polypeptide(L)'
;MQPVADEQMVRNAFGDDYDELAVPPKTGGTIDHPLYPAILKGLREVYDPEIPVNIFELGLIYDITITSVDDNLNDVSVKMTLTSPACPVAQEMPGMVQNAIFPLDGIGQVDVEIVWEPTWDPSFMAETAKLQLNMFT
;
A
#
# COMPACT_ATOMS: atom_id res chain seq x y z
N MET A 1 -16.21 19.36 -5.82
CA MET A 1 -15.58 18.08 -5.50
C MET A 1 -15.59 17.85 -3.99
N GLN A 2 -16.01 16.67 -3.58
CA GLN A 2 -16.01 16.32 -2.17
C GLN A 2 -14.57 16.08 -1.70
N PRO A 3 -14.16 16.65 -0.58
CA PRO A 3 -12.84 16.33 -0.05
C PRO A 3 -12.82 14.91 0.50
N VAL A 4 -11.71 14.24 0.27
CA VAL A 4 -11.46 12.92 0.84
C VAL A 4 -11.19 13.11 2.35
N ALA A 5 -11.69 12.20 3.17
CA ALA A 5 -11.28 12.15 4.57
C ALA A 5 -9.79 11.83 4.59
N ASP A 6 -8.97 12.75 5.09
CA ASP A 6 -7.53 12.55 5.06
C ASP A 6 -7.08 11.58 6.16
N GLU A 7 -5.83 11.17 6.06
CA GLU A 7 -5.25 10.21 7.00
C GLU A 7 -5.33 10.73 8.44
N GLN A 8 -5.15 12.02 8.64
CA GLN A 8 -5.19 12.60 9.98
C GLN A 8 -6.58 12.52 10.60
N MET A 9 -7.62 12.74 9.81
CA MET A 9 -9.00 12.61 10.29
C MET A 9 -9.30 11.18 10.72
N VAL A 10 -8.87 10.22 9.91
CA VAL A 10 -9.08 8.80 10.20
C VAL A 10 -8.29 8.40 11.43
N ARG A 11 -7.03 8.86 11.54
CA ARG A 11 -6.19 8.59 12.70
C ARG A 11 -6.80 9.15 13.97
N ASN A 12 -7.37 10.35 13.92
CA ASN A 12 -8.03 10.95 15.07
C ASN A 12 -9.28 10.16 15.48
N ALA A 13 -9.98 9.58 14.54
CA ALA A 13 -11.18 8.79 14.82
C ALA A 13 -10.85 7.48 15.53
N PHE A 14 -9.74 6.85 15.18
CA PHE A 14 -9.35 5.56 15.78
C PHE A 14 -8.41 5.69 16.98
N GLY A 15 -7.73 6.83 17.11
CA GLY A 15 -6.79 7.05 18.20
C GLY A 15 -5.62 6.08 18.14
N ASP A 16 -5.31 5.43 19.28
CA ASP A 16 -4.16 4.55 19.38
C ASP A 16 -4.29 3.26 18.58
N ASP A 17 -5.50 2.91 18.15
CA ASP A 17 -5.76 1.69 17.39
C ASP A 17 -5.50 1.87 15.89
N TYR A 18 -5.15 3.10 15.46
CA TYR A 18 -4.99 3.39 14.04
C TYR A 18 -4.03 2.43 13.33
N ASP A 19 -2.85 2.21 13.92
CA ASP A 19 -1.82 1.42 13.26
C ASP A 19 -2.26 -0.03 13.04
N GLU A 20 -3.02 -0.60 13.96
CA GLU A 20 -3.56 -1.94 13.80
C GLU A 20 -4.65 -2.00 12.74
N LEU A 21 -5.52 -0.99 12.74
CA LEU A 21 -6.68 -0.95 11.85
C LEU A 21 -6.32 -0.51 10.43
N ALA A 22 -5.12 0.05 10.26
CA ALA A 22 -4.65 0.49 8.96
C ALA A 22 -3.95 -0.62 8.16
N VAL A 23 -3.89 -1.84 8.70
CA VAL A 23 -3.22 -2.97 8.03
C VAL A 23 -4.28 -3.87 7.38
N PRO A 24 -4.20 -4.07 6.06
CA PRO A 24 -5.13 -4.97 5.38
C PRO A 24 -4.89 -6.43 5.79
N PRO A 25 -5.94 -7.26 5.78
CA PRO A 25 -5.82 -8.64 6.25
C PRO A 25 -5.00 -9.55 5.33
N LYS A 26 -4.82 -9.19 4.07
CA LYS A 26 -4.11 -10.03 3.10
C LYS A 26 -2.66 -9.64 2.87
N THR A 27 -2.22 -8.50 3.39
CA THR A 27 -0.85 -8.06 3.19
C THR A 27 0.10 -8.88 4.06
N GLY A 28 1.11 -9.45 3.45
CA GLY A 28 2.13 -10.23 4.14
C GLY A 28 3.53 -9.84 3.70
N GLY A 29 4.51 -10.65 4.08
CA GLY A 29 5.90 -10.48 3.68
C GLY A 29 6.84 -10.27 4.87
N THR A 30 7.90 -9.51 4.66
CA THR A 30 8.98 -9.31 5.64
C THR A 30 8.63 -8.19 6.63
N ILE A 31 7.59 -8.42 7.43
CA ILE A 31 7.00 -7.39 8.30
C ILE A 31 7.89 -6.98 9.46
N ASP A 32 8.84 -7.82 9.85
CA ASP A 32 9.73 -7.52 10.97
C ASP A 32 11.00 -6.79 10.57
N HIS A 33 11.19 -6.53 9.28
CA HIS A 33 12.38 -5.87 8.80
C HIS A 33 12.39 -4.38 9.20
N PRO A 34 13.55 -3.82 9.58
CA PRO A 34 13.64 -2.40 9.98
C PRO A 34 13.17 -1.41 8.92
N LEU A 35 13.28 -1.75 7.64
CA LEU A 35 12.83 -0.87 6.54
C LEU A 35 11.33 -0.97 6.26
N TYR A 36 10.65 -1.96 6.81
CA TYR A 36 9.25 -2.19 6.53
C TYR A 36 8.37 -0.96 6.83
N PRO A 37 8.50 -0.30 7.99
CA PRO A 37 7.68 0.89 8.26
C PRO A 37 7.90 2.03 7.27
N ALA A 38 9.13 2.25 6.83
CA ALA A 38 9.44 3.29 5.85
C ALA A 38 8.81 2.99 4.50
N ILE A 39 8.84 1.71 4.10
CA ILE A 39 8.22 1.26 2.85
C ILE A 39 6.71 1.46 2.92
N LEU A 40 6.07 1.12 4.03
CA LEU A 40 4.63 1.34 4.20
C LEU A 40 4.27 2.81 4.11
N LYS A 41 5.10 3.68 4.70
CA LYS A 41 4.87 5.11 4.64
C LYS A 41 4.88 5.61 3.20
N GLY A 42 5.83 5.12 2.40
CA GLY A 42 5.89 5.45 0.97
C GLY A 42 4.67 4.95 0.21
N LEU A 43 4.25 3.72 0.49
CA LEU A 43 3.08 3.13 -0.17
C LEU A 43 1.79 3.87 0.16
N ARG A 44 1.68 4.43 1.36
CA ARG A 44 0.50 5.21 1.75
C ARG A 44 0.39 6.55 1.02
N GLU A 45 1.42 6.95 0.31
CA GLU A 45 1.39 8.17 -0.51
C GLU A 45 0.94 7.90 -1.94
N VAL A 46 0.76 6.64 -2.32
CA VAL A 46 0.29 6.26 -3.65
C VAL A 46 -1.20 5.95 -3.57
N TYR A 47 -1.99 6.68 -4.37
CA TYR A 47 -3.44 6.56 -4.35
C TYR A 47 -3.95 5.88 -5.61
N ASP A 48 -5.01 5.09 -5.44
CA ASP A 48 -5.71 4.49 -6.57
C ASP A 48 -6.42 5.61 -7.34
N PRO A 49 -6.37 5.58 -8.69
CA PRO A 49 -7.00 6.65 -9.47
C PRO A 49 -8.52 6.67 -9.43
N GLU A 50 -9.14 5.56 -9.10
CA GLU A 50 -10.60 5.43 -9.08
C GLU A 50 -11.18 5.50 -7.67
N ILE A 51 -10.45 4.97 -6.69
CA ILE A 51 -10.91 4.91 -5.30
C ILE A 51 -9.99 5.82 -4.47
N PRO A 52 -10.53 6.85 -3.79
CA PRO A 52 -9.71 7.86 -3.14
C PRO A 52 -9.11 7.38 -1.82
N VAL A 53 -8.41 6.26 -1.86
CA VAL A 53 -7.73 5.66 -0.71
C VAL A 53 -6.34 5.23 -1.20
N ASN A 54 -5.34 5.29 -0.31
CA ASN A 54 -4.02 4.83 -0.69
C ASN A 54 -4.02 3.32 -0.94
N ILE A 55 -3.10 2.88 -1.79
CA ILE A 55 -3.07 1.50 -2.27
C ILE A 55 -2.77 0.49 -1.17
N PHE A 56 -2.03 0.89 -0.13
CA PHE A 56 -1.72 -0.03 0.96
C PHE A 56 -2.97 -0.36 1.77
N GLU A 57 -3.68 0.66 2.25
CA GLU A 57 -4.88 0.44 3.06
C GLU A 57 -6.04 -0.11 2.23
N LEU A 58 -6.01 0.12 0.93
CA LEU A 58 -7.00 -0.44 0.01
C LEU A 58 -6.85 -1.96 -0.12
N GLY A 59 -5.71 -2.51 0.28
CA GLY A 59 -5.48 -3.95 0.22
C GLY A 59 -4.94 -4.44 -1.12
N LEU A 60 -4.34 -3.56 -1.90
CA LEU A 60 -3.76 -3.94 -3.20
C LEU A 60 -2.37 -4.56 -3.08
N ILE A 61 -1.72 -4.39 -1.94
CA ILE A 61 -0.38 -4.95 -1.72
C ILE A 61 -0.51 -6.30 -1.03
N TYR A 62 -0.10 -7.35 -1.72
CA TYR A 62 -0.22 -8.72 -1.21
C TYR A 62 1.03 -9.20 -0.51
N ASP A 63 2.22 -8.75 -0.95
CA ASP A 63 3.46 -9.20 -0.35
C ASP A 63 4.54 -8.15 -0.53
N ILE A 64 5.35 -7.96 0.51
CA ILE A 64 6.53 -7.10 0.49
C ILE A 64 7.69 -7.91 1.03
N THR A 65 8.59 -8.34 0.16
CA THR A 65 9.76 -9.13 0.56
C THR A 65 11.00 -8.25 0.49
N ILE A 66 11.74 -8.18 1.60
CA ILE A 66 12.96 -7.39 1.71
C ILE A 66 14.12 -8.36 1.86
N THR A 67 15.09 -8.28 0.95
CA THR A 67 16.24 -9.18 0.92
C THR A 67 17.53 -8.37 1.03
N SER A 68 18.35 -8.68 2.02
CA SER A 68 19.64 -8.02 2.18
C SER A 68 20.59 -8.44 1.06
N VAL A 69 21.19 -7.46 0.40
CA VAL A 69 22.18 -7.69 -0.66
C VAL A 69 23.58 -7.51 -0.11
N ASP A 70 23.76 -6.46 0.71
CA ASP A 70 24.99 -6.23 1.45
C ASP A 70 24.67 -5.47 2.74
N ASP A 71 25.69 -5.01 3.46
CA ASP A 71 25.50 -4.39 4.77
C ASP A 71 24.59 -3.16 4.75
N ASN A 72 24.50 -2.48 3.60
CA ASN A 72 23.81 -1.21 3.51
C ASN A 72 22.70 -1.19 2.44
N LEU A 73 22.53 -2.26 1.68
CA LEU A 73 21.57 -2.32 0.60
C LEU A 73 20.63 -3.51 0.75
N ASN A 74 19.37 -3.24 0.47
CA ASN A 74 18.31 -4.25 0.50
C ASN A 74 17.47 -4.13 -0.78
N ASP A 75 17.17 -5.26 -1.38
CA ASP A 75 16.26 -5.32 -2.51
C ASP A 75 14.84 -5.54 -1.99
N VAL A 76 13.87 -4.92 -2.65
CA VAL A 76 12.47 -5.03 -2.28
C VAL A 76 11.69 -5.62 -3.44
N SER A 77 10.91 -6.65 -3.16
CA SER A 77 10.00 -7.26 -4.13
C SER A 77 8.57 -7.09 -3.62
N VAL A 78 7.73 -6.49 -4.44
CA VAL A 78 6.34 -6.23 -4.09
C VAL A 78 5.43 -6.99 -5.04
N LYS A 79 4.47 -7.72 -4.48
CA LYS A 79 3.39 -8.31 -5.26
C LYS A 79 2.13 -7.53 -4.96
N MET A 80 1.50 -7.01 -5.99
CA MET A 80 0.31 -6.20 -5.85
C MET A 80 -0.73 -6.58 -6.90
N THR A 81 -1.95 -6.15 -6.67
CA THR A 81 -3.01 -6.30 -7.65
C THR A 81 -3.66 -4.95 -7.92
N LEU A 82 -4.68 -4.96 -8.76
CA LEU A 82 -5.41 -3.76 -9.13
C LEU A 82 -6.89 -3.98 -8.90
N THR A 83 -7.63 -2.89 -8.69
CA THR A 83 -9.08 -2.99 -8.47
C THR A 83 -9.82 -3.39 -9.74
N SER A 84 -9.24 -3.08 -10.90
CA SER A 84 -9.84 -3.42 -12.19
C SER A 84 -8.76 -3.65 -13.24
N PRO A 85 -8.81 -4.77 -13.98
CA PRO A 85 -7.84 -5.00 -15.06
C PRO A 85 -8.05 -4.10 -16.27
N ALA A 86 -9.22 -3.45 -16.37
CA ALA A 86 -9.56 -2.59 -17.49
C ALA A 86 -9.13 -1.14 -17.31
N CYS A 87 -8.57 -0.78 -16.14
CA CYS A 87 -8.17 0.58 -15.86
C CYS A 87 -6.97 0.98 -16.73
N PRO A 88 -7.06 2.05 -17.55
CA PRO A 88 -5.92 2.46 -18.39
C PRO A 88 -4.70 2.88 -17.58
N VAL A 89 -4.91 3.37 -16.36
CA VAL A 89 -3.82 3.81 -15.47
C VAL A 89 -3.17 2.62 -14.76
N ALA A 90 -3.74 1.43 -14.89
CA ALA A 90 -3.23 0.23 -14.24
C ALA A 90 -1.78 -0.05 -14.58
N GLN A 91 -1.38 0.22 -15.82
CA GLN A 91 -0.02 -0.04 -16.28
C GLN A 91 1.00 0.89 -15.65
N GLU A 92 0.57 2.01 -15.08
CA GLU A 92 1.44 2.99 -14.44
C GLU A 92 1.64 2.70 -12.96
N MET A 93 0.75 1.92 -12.35
CA MET A 93 0.79 1.65 -10.92
C MET A 93 2.12 1.03 -10.44
N PRO A 94 2.67 0.01 -11.12
CA PRO A 94 3.95 -0.54 -10.67
C PRO A 94 5.06 0.49 -10.63
N GLY A 95 5.10 1.40 -11.62
CA GLY A 95 6.09 2.47 -11.64
C GLY A 95 5.91 3.45 -10.49
N MET A 96 4.66 3.76 -10.14
CA MET A 96 4.36 4.64 -9.01
C MET A 96 4.81 4.03 -7.69
N VAL A 97 4.57 2.74 -7.51
CA VAL A 97 5.01 2.00 -6.33
C VAL A 97 6.53 1.97 -6.26
N GLN A 98 7.17 1.66 -7.39
CA GLN A 98 8.62 1.64 -7.48
C GLN A 98 9.22 2.99 -7.11
N ASN A 99 8.65 4.07 -7.63
CA ASN A 99 9.13 5.43 -7.35
C ASN A 99 8.88 5.85 -5.90
N ALA A 100 7.92 5.25 -5.23
CA ALA A 100 7.65 5.54 -3.82
C ALA A 100 8.65 4.85 -2.89
N ILE A 101 9.21 3.72 -3.30
CA ILE A 101 10.11 2.92 -2.47
C ILE A 101 11.58 3.20 -2.80
N PHE A 102 11.90 3.34 -4.07
CA PHE A 102 13.28 3.45 -4.54
C PHE A 102 14.11 4.55 -3.86
N PRO A 103 13.55 5.76 -3.60
CA PRO A 103 14.36 6.84 -2.98
C PRO A 103 14.69 6.62 -1.51
N LEU A 104 14.14 5.61 -0.86
CA LEU A 104 14.38 5.39 0.56
C LEU A 104 15.81 4.92 0.80
N ASP A 105 16.38 5.36 1.93
CA ASP A 105 17.74 4.97 2.31
C ASP A 105 17.82 3.46 2.51
N GLY A 106 18.88 2.88 1.99
CA GLY A 106 19.12 1.44 2.15
C GLY A 106 18.42 0.55 1.14
N ILE A 107 17.76 1.14 0.14
CA ILE A 107 17.07 0.39 -0.92
C ILE A 107 17.96 0.27 -2.15
N GLY A 108 18.17 -0.97 -2.61
CA GLY A 108 18.88 -1.25 -3.85
C GLY A 108 17.95 -1.31 -5.03
N GLN A 109 17.46 -2.50 -5.37
CA GLN A 109 16.50 -2.67 -6.46
C GLN A 109 15.09 -2.83 -5.93
N VAL A 110 14.12 -2.37 -6.70
CA VAL A 110 12.71 -2.52 -6.38
C VAL A 110 12.01 -3.18 -7.56
N ASP A 111 11.48 -4.36 -7.34
CA ASP A 111 10.70 -5.09 -8.33
C ASP A 111 9.23 -5.09 -7.89
N VAL A 112 8.34 -4.73 -8.80
CA VAL A 112 6.91 -4.72 -8.54
C VAL A 112 6.24 -5.60 -9.57
N GLU A 113 5.53 -6.62 -9.09
CA GLU A 113 4.82 -7.58 -9.94
C GLU A 113 3.33 -7.45 -9.70
N ILE A 114 2.54 -7.37 -10.77
CA ILE A 114 1.09 -7.40 -10.68
C ILE A 114 0.64 -8.85 -10.77
N VAL A 115 -0.13 -9.27 -9.77
CA VAL A 115 -0.71 -10.61 -9.73
C VAL A 115 -2.23 -10.49 -9.73
N TRP A 116 -2.90 -11.45 -10.35
CA TRP A 116 -4.36 -11.44 -10.48
C TRP A 116 -5.04 -12.47 -9.60
N GLU A 117 -4.26 -13.24 -8.85
CA GLU A 117 -4.77 -14.21 -7.89
C GLU A 117 -4.17 -13.93 -6.51
N PRO A 118 -4.96 -13.81 -5.46
CA PRO A 118 -6.43 -13.75 -5.51
C PRO A 118 -6.91 -12.44 -6.13
N THR A 119 -8.09 -12.48 -6.76
CA THR A 119 -8.73 -11.27 -7.28
C THR A 119 -9.06 -10.33 -6.13
N TRP A 120 -8.76 -9.04 -6.29
CA TRP A 120 -9.05 -8.06 -5.24
C TRP A 120 -10.55 -8.01 -4.93
N ASP A 121 -10.85 -7.88 -3.66
CA ASP A 121 -12.21 -7.80 -3.13
C ASP A 121 -12.25 -6.69 -2.07
N PRO A 122 -13.37 -5.96 -1.94
CA PRO A 122 -13.48 -4.91 -0.92
C PRO A 122 -13.21 -5.40 0.51
N SER A 123 -13.40 -6.68 0.80
CA SER A 123 -13.08 -7.24 2.11
C SER A 123 -11.58 -7.24 2.41
N PHE A 124 -10.74 -7.02 1.40
CA PHE A 124 -9.29 -6.93 1.58
C PHE A 124 -8.84 -5.58 2.12
N MET A 125 -9.72 -4.58 2.14
CA MET A 125 -9.40 -3.25 2.66
C MET A 125 -9.16 -3.29 4.16
N ALA A 126 -8.22 -2.45 4.62
CA ALA A 126 -8.06 -2.18 6.04
C ALA A 126 -9.30 -1.46 6.58
N GLU A 127 -9.55 -1.56 7.87
CA GLU A 127 -10.69 -0.88 8.49
C GLU A 127 -10.64 0.64 8.27
N THR A 128 -9.44 1.22 8.28
CA THR A 128 -9.26 2.65 8.02
C THR A 128 -9.72 3.04 6.63
N ALA A 129 -9.46 2.19 5.62
CA ALA A 129 -9.92 2.43 4.26
C ALA A 129 -11.43 2.39 4.16
N LYS A 130 -12.05 1.42 4.83
CA LYS A 130 -13.52 1.30 4.85
C LYS A 130 -14.15 2.53 5.47
N LEU A 131 -13.55 3.05 6.54
CA LEU A 131 -14.05 4.26 7.18
C LEU A 131 -13.92 5.47 6.26
N GLN A 132 -12.78 5.63 5.58
CA GLN A 132 -12.59 6.73 4.65
C GLN A 132 -13.64 6.74 3.56
N LEU A 133 -13.98 5.57 3.02
CA LEU A 133 -15.00 5.47 1.97
C LEU A 133 -16.39 5.78 2.51
N ASN A 134 -16.69 5.37 3.73
CA ASN A 134 -17.99 5.67 4.34
C ASN A 134 -18.19 7.16 4.60
N MET A 135 -17.12 7.92 4.81
CA MET A 135 -17.20 9.36 5.01
C MET A 135 -17.58 10.12 3.75
N PHE A 136 -17.55 9.44 2.60
CA PHE A 136 -17.95 10.00 1.32
C PHE A 136 -19.42 9.79 0.98
N THR A 137 -20.03 8.83 1.63
CA THR A 137 -21.45 8.52 1.35
C THR A 137 -22.39 9.18 2.39
#